data_c51bf891c3b10553ab3eef64f0b7fe09
#
_entry.id   c51bf891c3b10553ab3eef64f0b7fe09
#
_cell.length_a   1.000
_cell.length_b   1.000
_cell.length_c   1.000
_cell.angle_alpha   90.00
_cell.angle_beta   90.00
_cell.angle_gamma   90.00
#
_symmetry.space_group_name_H-M   'P 1'
#
loop_
_entity.id
_entity.type
_entity.pdbx_description
1 polymer ?
#
loop_
_entity_poly.entity_id
_entity_poly.type
_entity_poly.pdbx_seq_one_letter_code
_entity_poly.pdbx_strand_id
1 'polypeptide(L)'
;MILTLYEPFRHWSEGGSVYILSDLHFDDDDCLFMDPGWITPQKQVAIINEAVMRNDTFICLGDVGRPEYIKDIKARKKILILGNHDAKGAYNNYFDEIYTGPLFISEKI
;
A
#
# COMPACT_ATOMS: atom_id res chain seq x y z
N MET A 1 20.46 -6.06 -7.33
CA MET A 1 20.30 -4.67 -7.82
C MET A 1 19.13 -4.01 -7.15
N ILE A 2 19.28 -2.80 -6.70
CA ILE A 2 18.18 -2.03 -6.15
C ILE A 2 17.58 -1.18 -7.26
N LEU A 3 16.28 -1.33 -7.49
CA LEU A 3 15.59 -0.60 -8.54
C LEU A 3 15.31 0.84 -8.08
N THR A 4 15.51 1.81 -8.97
CA THR A 4 15.21 3.22 -8.70
C THR A 4 13.92 3.61 -9.39
N LEU A 5 12.97 4.16 -8.60
CA LEU A 5 11.65 4.56 -9.08
C LEU A 5 11.44 6.08 -9.05
N TYR A 6 12.52 6.86 -9.21
CA TYR A 6 12.42 8.32 -9.12
C TYR A 6 11.49 8.92 -10.16
N GLU A 7 11.61 8.51 -11.43
CA GLU A 7 10.75 9.01 -12.49
C GLU A 7 9.27 8.61 -12.31
N PRO A 8 8.96 7.32 -12.07
CA PRO A 8 7.58 6.97 -11.74
C PRO A 8 7.06 7.70 -10.51
N PHE A 9 7.88 7.86 -9.46
CA PHE A 9 7.46 8.57 -8.25
C PHE A 9 7.06 10.02 -8.55
N ARG A 10 7.84 10.71 -9.35
CA ARG A 10 7.51 12.08 -9.78
C ARG A 10 6.16 12.12 -10.49
N HIS A 11 5.93 11.16 -11.37
CA HIS A 11 4.68 11.05 -12.10
C HIS A 11 3.51 10.80 -11.14
N TRP A 12 3.71 9.91 -10.16
CA TRP A 12 2.65 9.60 -9.19
C TRP A 12 2.24 10.80 -8.36
N SER A 13 3.18 11.69 -8.05
CA SER A 13 2.90 12.86 -7.21
C SER A 13 2.23 14.01 -7.96
N GLU A 14 2.13 13.93 -9.28
CA GLU A 14 1.49 14.96 -10.08
C GLU A 14 -0.02 15.01 -9.80
N GLY A 15 -0.52 16.18 -9.44
CA GLY A 15 -1.94 16.40 -9.25
C GLY A 15 -2.50 15.98 -7.89
N GLY A 16 -1.65 15.49 -6.98
CA GLY A 16 -2.10 15.08 -5.66
C GLY A 16 -0.95 14.79 -4.73
N SER A 17 -1.28 14.29 -3.55
CA SER A 17 -0.31 13.86 -2.55
C SER A 17 0.00 12.38 -2.69
N VAL A 18 1.16 11.97 -2.16
CA VAL A 18 1.56 10.57 -2.09
C VAL A 18 1.57 10.15 -0.62
N TYR A 19 0.81 9.12 -0.29
CA TYR A 19 0.76 8.55 1.06
C TYR A 19 1.42 7.19 1.06
N ILE A 20 2.29 6.96 2.03
CA ILE A 20 3.04 5.70 2.16
C ILE A 20 2.66 5.07 3.49
N LEU A 21 2.18 3.84 3.44
CA LEU A 21 1.80 3.07 4.61
C LEU A 21 2.36 1.66 4.54
N SER A 22 2.52 1.05 5.71
CA SER A 22 2.96 -0.34 5.81
C SER A 22 2.16 -1.07 6.88
N ASP A 23 2.28 -2.40 6.91
CA ASP A 23 1.76 -3.24 7.99
C ASP A 23 0.25 -3.09 8.20
N LEU A 24 -0.51 -3.08 7.11
CA LEU A 24 -1.97 -3.00 7.18
C LEU A 24 -2.58 -4.24 7.84
N HIS A 25 -2.07 -5.42 7.50
CA HIS A 25 -2.52 -6.70 8.06
C HIS A 25 -4.04 -6.83 8.10
N PHE A 26 -4.70 -6.49 7.00
CA PHE A 26 -6.15 -6.57 6.90
C PHE A 26 -6.64 -7.98 7.21
N ASP A 27 -7.50 -8.08 8.22
CA ASP A 27 -8.14 -9.34 8.61
C ASP A 27 -7.14 -10.47 8.90
N ASP A 28 -6.03 -10.12 9.53
CA ASP A 28 -4.94 -11.05 9.86
C ASP A 28 -5.25 -11.76 11.18
N ASP A 29 -5.42 -13.09 11.12
CA ASP A 29 -5.77 -13.89 12.28
C ASP A 29 -4.67 -13.87 13.34
N ASP A 30 -3.41 -13.80 12.93
CA ASP A 30 -2.29 -13.76 13.88
C ASP A 30 -2.29 -12.44 14.66
N CYS A 31 -2.60 -11.33 14.00
CA CYS A 31 -2.73 -10.04 14.68
C CYS A 31 -3.89 -10.04 15.67
N LEU A 32 -5.02 -10.62 15.30
CA LEU A 32 -6.17 -10.75 16.19
C LEU A 32 -5.87 -11.64 17.39
N PHE A 33 -5.09 -12.69 17.20
CA PHE A 33 -4.68 -13.58 18.28
C PHE A 33 -3.77 -12.86 19.28
N MET A 34 -2.82 -12.07 18.79
CA MET A 34 -1.88 -11.31 19.62
C MET A 34 -2.52 -10.12 20.32
N ASP A 35 -3.49 -9.49 19.65
CA ASP A 35 -4.20 -8.32 20.16
C ASP A 35 -5.68 -8.41 19.78
N PRO A 36 -6.54 -8.90 20.69
CA PRO A 36 -7.98 -8.98 20.40
C PRO A 36 -8.63 -7.62 20.08
N GLY A 37 -7.97 -6.52 20.43
CA GLY A 37 -8.41 -5.18 20.06
C GLY A 37 -7.90 -4.70 18.71
N TRP A 38 -7.31 -5.60 17.89
CA TRP A 38 -6.79 -5.24 16.58
C TRP A 38 -7.87 -4.58 15.73
N ILE A 39 -7.50 -3.47 15.10
CA ILE A 39 -8.43 -2.64 14.33
C ILE A 39 -9.03 -3.43 13.14
N THR A 40 -10.33 -3.29 12.92
CA THR A 40 -10.99 -3.96 11.80
C THR A 40 -10.56 -3.37 10.46
N PRO A 41 -10.60 -4.17 9.37
CA PRO A 41 -10.25 -3.64 8.04
C PRO A 41 -11.10 -2.45 7.62
N GLN A 42 -12.41 -2.50 7.91
CA GLN A 42 -13.34 -1.43 7.58
C GLN A 42 -12.94 -0.12 8.27
N LYS A 43 -12.52 -0.20 9.52
CA LYS A 43 -12.10 0.96 10.28
C LYS A 43 -10.75 1.50 9.77
N GLN A 44 -9.83 0.61 9.40
CA GLN A 44 -8.56 1.01 8.79
C GLN A 44 -8.78 1.78 7.49
N VAL A 45 -9.66 1.26 6.62
CA VAL A 45 -10.00 1.92 5.36
C VAL A 45 -10.64 3.28 5.62
N ALA A 46 -11.54 3.38 6.60
CA ALA A 46 -12.17 4.64 6.95
C ALA A 46 -11.15 5.70 7.37
N ILE A 47 -10.18 5.31 8.20
CA ILE A 47 -9.11 6.20 8.65
C ILE A 47 -8.24 6.65 7.47
N ILE A 48 -7.86 5.71 6.60
CA ILE A 48 -7.07 6.02 5.40
C ILE A 48 -7.83 7.01 4.52
N ASN A 49 -9.12 6.79 4.31
CA ASN A 49 -9.95 7.63 3.44
C ASN A 49 -10.23 9.02 4.03
N GLU A 50 -9.98 9.24 5.32
CA GLU A 50 -10.03 10.57 5.90
C GLU A 50 -8.90 11.46 5.37
N ALA A 51 -7.73 10.86 5.10
CA ALA A 51 -6.55 11.58 4.61
C ALA A 51 -6.41 11.52 3.09
N VAL A 52 -6.59 10.32 2.52
CA VAL A 52 -6.36 10.07 1.10
C VAL A 52 -7.58 10.49 0.27
N MET A 53 -7.35 11.33 -0.72
CA MET A 53 -8.39 11.82 -1.63
C MET A 53 -8.28 11.14 -3.00
N ARG A 54 -9.27 11.37 -3.86
CA ARG A 54 -9.35 10.72 -5.17
C ARG A 54 -8.17 11.01 -6.10
N ASN A 55 -7.52 12.17 -5.94
CA ASN A 55 -6.39 12.55 -6.78
C ASN A 55 -5.05 12.10 -6.21
N ASP A 56 -5.07 11.43 -5.07
CA ASP A 56 -3.86 11.04 -4.37
C ASP A 56 -3.36 9.66 -4.83
N THR A 57 -2.11 9.38 -4.50
CA THR A 57 -1.48 8.08 -4.72
C THR A 57 -1.25 7.40 -3.37
N PHE A 58 -1.56 6.12 -3.29
CA PHE A 58 -1.38 5.31 -2.10
C PHE A 58 -0.31 4.24 -2.37
N ILE A 59 0.75 4.25 -1.59
CA ILE A 59 1.84 3.26 -1.69
C ILE A 59 1.83 2.41 -0.43
N CYS A 60 1.70 1.09 -0.61
CA CYS A 60 1.75 0.13 0.49
C CYS A 60 3.08 -0.62 0.46
N LEU A 61 3.74 -0.68 1.62
CA LEU A 61 5.05 -1.32 1.76
C LEU A 61 4.94 -2.75 2.29
N GLY A 62 4.07 -3.56 1.71
CA GLY A 62 3.93 -4.97 2.09
C GLY A 62 3.00 -5.21 3.27
N ASP A 63 2.91 -6.47 3.69
CA ASP A 63 2.09 -6.92 4.82
C ASP A 63 0.64 -6.42 4.74
N VAL A 64 0.04 -6.60 3.58
CA VAL A 64 -1.32 -6.12 3.29
C VAL A 64 -2.39 -6.92 4.03
N GLY A 65 -2.20 -8.23 4.14
CA GLY A 65 -3.24 -9.14 4.61
C GLY A 65 -4.22 -9.45 3.47
N ARG A 66 -5.51 -9.44 3.76
CA ARG A 66 -6.53 -9.67 2.73
C ARG A 66 -6.65 -8.47 1.79
N PRO A 67 -6.42 -8.66 0.50
CA PRO A 67 -6.35 -7.52 -0.43
C PRO A 67 -7.70 -6.93 -0.83
N GLU A 68 -8.81 -7.60 -0.56
CA GLU A 68 -10.14 -7.15 -1.00
C GLU A 68 -10.48 -5.74 -0.51
N TYR A 69 -9.94 -5.35 0.63
CA TYR A 69 -10.23 -4.03 1.22
C TYR A 69 -9.54 -2.89 0.52
N ILE A 70 -8.52 -3.18 -0.29
CA ILE A 70 -7.78 -2.16 -1.04
C ILE A 70 -8.71 -1.42 -2.03
N LYS A 71 -9.67 -2.12 -2.60
CA LYS A 71 -10.62 -1.51 -3.56
C LYS A 71 -11.42 -0.37 -2.97
N ASP A 72 -11.59 -0.35 -1.64
CA ASP A 72 -12.37 0.67 -0.96
C ASP A 72 -11.56 1.93 -0.62
N ILE A 73 -10.26 1.92 -0.86
CA ILE A 73 -9.39 3.09 -0.70
C ILE A 73 -9.58 4.01 -1.91
N LYS A 74 -9.82 5.30 -1.65
CA LYS A 74 -10.22 6.26 -2.68
C LYS A 74 -9.12 6.69 -3.65
N ALA A 75 -7.86 6.39 -3.36
CA ALA A 75 -6.72 6.88 -4.13
C ALA A 75 -6.88 6.63 -5.64
N ARG A 76 -6.45 7.59 -6.45
CA ARG A 76 -6.41 7.46 -7.90
C ARG A 76 -5.51 6.31 -8.33
N LYS A 77 -4.36 6.19 -7.68
CA LYS A 77 -3.36 5.17 -7.99
C LYS A 77 -2.97 4.44 -6.73
N LYS A 78 -2.89 3.12 -6.84
CA LYS A 78 -2.53 2.25 -5.72
C LYS A 78 -1.33 1.41 -6.13
N ILE A 79 -0.26 1.49 -5.35
CA ILE A 79 1.02 0.87 -5.65
C ILE A 79 1.43 -0.02 -4.49
N LEU A 80 1.90 -1.23 -4.79
CA LEU A 80 2.39 -2.16 -3.79
C LEU A 80 3.87 -2.42 -4.01
N ILE A 81 4.63 -2.31 -2.93
CA ILE A 81 6.02 -2.74 -2.89
C ILE A 81 6.07 -3.97 -1.99
N LEU A 82 6.30 -5.14 -2.58
CA LEU A 82 6.27 -6.41 -1.88
C LEU A 82 7.44 -6.57 -0.93
N GLY A 83 7.16 -7.14 0.24
CA GLY A 83 8.19 -7.65 1.13
C GLY A 83 8.59 -9.07 0.76
N ASN A 84 9.50 -9.65 1.53
CA ASN A 84 10.03 -10.99 1.28
C ASN A 84 9.00 -12.10 1.46
N HIS A 85 7.95 -11.84 2.25
CA HIS A 85 6.95 -12.85 2.60
C HIS A 85 5.63 -12.70 1.85
N ASP A 86 5.50 -11.70 1.01
CA ASP A 86 4.27 -11.45 0.29
C ASP A 86 4.17 -12.32 -0.97
N ALA A 87 2.99 -12.87 -1.22
CA ALA A 87 2.70 -13.66 -2.41
C ALA A 87 2.33 -12.73 -3.57
N LYS A 88 3.22 -12.61 -4.55
CA LYS A 88 3.08 -11.64 -5.64
C LYS A 88 1.74 -11.75 -6.39
N GLY A 89 1.31 -12.97 -6.71
CA GLY A 89 0.09 -13.17 -7.51
C GLY A 89 -1.20 -12.81 -6.78
N ALA A 90 -1.18 -12.78 -5.45
CA ALA A 90 -2.38 -12.53 -4.66
C ALA A 90 -2.91 -11.10 -4.79
N TYR A 91 -2.07 -10.16 -5.20
CA TYR A 91 -2.39 -8.73 -5.17
C TYR A 91 -2.58 -8.09 -6.54
N ASN A 92 -2.42 -8.84 -7.63
CA ASN A 92 -2.40 -8.31 -9.00
C ASN A 92 -3.67 -7.55 -9.38
N ASN A 93 -4.82 -7.94 -8.83
CA ASN A 93 -6.11 -7.34 -9.20
C ASN A 93 -6.47 -6.12 -8.34
N TYR A 94 -5.65 -5.78 -7.36
CA TYR A 94 -5.98 -4.76 -6.36
C TYR A 94 -5.08 -3.53 -6.41
N PHE A 95 -3.93 -3.65 -7.06
CA PHE A 95 -2.97 -2.57 -7.18
C PHE A 95 -2.68 -2.28 -8.66
N ASP A 96 -2.48 -1.01 -8.97
CA ASP A 96 -2.16 -0.58 -10.34
C ASP A 96 -0.75 -0.97 -10.74
N GLU A 97 0.18 -0.93 -9.79
CA GLU A 97 1.58 -1.31 -10.01
C GLU A 97 2.07 -2.10 -8.81
N ILE A 98 2.88 -3.13 -9.07
CA ILE A 98 3.49 -3.96 -8.03
C ILE A 98 4.98 -4.09 -8.30
N TYR A 99 5.78 -3.78 -7.30
CA TYR A 99 7.23 -3.86 -7.37
C TYR A 99 7.77 -4.74 -6.26
N THR A 100 8.94 -5.33 -6.49
CA THR A 100 9.64 -6.12 -5.48
C THR A 100 10.73 -5.23 -4.87
N GLY A 101 10.70 -5.06 -3.54
CA GLY A 101 11.68 -4.25 -2.84
C GLY A 101 13.02 -4.94 -2.63
N PRO A 102 14.02 -4.22 -2.12
CA PRO A 102 14.02 -2.78 -1.82
C PRO A 102 14.14 -1.90 -3.06
N LEU A 103 13.62 -0.67 -2.94
CA LEU A 103 13.58 0.29 -4.04
C LEU A 103 14.03 1.67 -3.56
N PHE A 104 14.63 2.43 -4.48
CA PHE A 104 14.83 3.87 -4.27
C PHE A 104 13.80 4.63 -5.08
N ILE A 105 13.17 5.63 -4.45
CA ILE A 105 12.20 6.51 -5.11
C ILE A 105 12.68 7.95 -5.18
N SER A 106 13.97 8.15 -4.96
CA SER A 106 14.63 9.46 -5.00
C SER A 106 15.76 9.46 -6.01
N GLU A 107 15.97 10.60 -6.63
CA GLU A 107 17.12 10.82 -7.51
C GLU A 107 18.44 10.70 -6.75
N LYS A 108 18.41 11.10 -5.47
CA LYS A 108 19.59 11.05 -4.60
C LYS A 108 19.54 9.83 -3.69
N ILE A 109 20.64 9.14 -3.61
CA ILE A 109 20.79 7.96 -2.78
C ILE A 109 21.33 8.37 -1.41
#